data_d6a29af4bc3d9a2caf97cc3613551a49
#
_entry.id   d6a29af4bc3d9a2caf97cc3613551a49
#
_cell.length_a   1.000
_cell.length_b   1.000
_cell.length_c   1.000
_cell.angle_alpha   90.00
_cell.angle_beta   90.00
_cell.angle_gamma   90.00
#
_symmetry.space_group_name_H-M   'P 1'
#
loop_
_entity.id
_entity.type
_entity.pdbx_description
1 polymer ?
#
loop_
_entity_poly.entity_id
_entity_poly.type
_entity_poly.pdbx_seq_one_letter_code
_entity_poly.pdbx_strand_id
1 'polypeptide(L)'
;MNIIGQNKLLSKIDTYYTMNSLPKTMMFIGPSGCGKHLVSKYVAETFKLDYKEINEDISNTELTDYLYSTIDTLYVINLNNFTEKQQNSWLKFIEEPSKSVYVILVATSEAGVLPTILNRCIKYNFESYTKEQIEQITNNTVNDLAFKIFQTPGKLLNLTDNSFNDIIDLACKVVDNISSTGYANALVVSTKINYKDLYNKIDFDLFFDAVEYLALEAYKKTANEQSFIIFKITNQFKQYATQQRLIKETLMLNYLTTLWEALQ
;
A
#
# COMPACT_ATOMS: atom_id res chain seq x y z
N MET A 1 -2.40 1.50 -23.69
CA MET A 1 -2.01 0.68 -22.53
C MET A 1 -3.08 -0.39 -22.28
N ASN A 2 -2.73 -1.67 -22.06
CA ASN A 2 -3.74 -2.71 -21.77
C ASN A 2 -3.79 -2.94 -20.24
N ILE A 3 -4.88 -2.55 -19.59
CA ILE A 3 -5.09 -2.72 -18.15
C ILE A 3 -6.05 -3.88 -17.94
N ILE A 4 -5.63 -4.87 -17.16
CA ILE A 4 -6.44 -6.02 -16.78
C ILE A 4 -7.12 -5.72 -15.44
N GLY A 5 -8.41 -6.02 -15.35
CA GLY A 5 -9.23 -5.70 -14.18
C GLY A 5 -9.69 -4.23 -14.15
N GLN A 6 -10.32 -3.81 -13.06
CA GLN A 6 -10.83 -2.44 -12.84
C GLN A 6 -11.83 -1.95 -13.91
N ASN A 7 -12.57 -2.87 -14.53
CA ASN A 7 -13.41 -2.59 -15.70
C ASN A 7 -14.42 -1.47 -15.48
N LYS A 8 -15.03 -1.39 -14.27
CA LYS A 8 -15.98 -0.33 -13.94
C LYS A 8 -15.33 1.06 -13.91
N LEU A 9 -14.10 1.15 -13.39
CA LEU A 9 -13.36 2.41 -13.35
C LEU A 9 -12.94 2.83 -14.77
N LEU A 10 -12.41 1.89 -15.55
CA LEU A 10 -12.01 2.15 -16.94
C LEU A 10 -13.19 2.63 -17.78
N SER A 11 -14.35 1.98 -17.69
CA SER A 11 -15.58 2.40 -18.40
C SER A 11 -16.03 3.81 -18.00
N LYS A 12 -15.84 4.22 -16.74
CA LYS A 12 -16.12 5.60 -16.32
C LYS A 12 -15.12 6.60 -16.93
N ILE A 13 -13.83 6.24 -16.98
CA ILE A 13 -12.80 7.08 -17.61
C ILE A 13 -13.12 7.27 -19.10
N ASP A 14 -13.53 6.22 -19.81
CA ASP A 14 -13.96 6.28 -21.21
C ASP A 14 -15.19 7.17 -21.39
N THR A 15 -16.14 7.09 -20.45
CA THR A 15 -17.31 7.99 -20.44
C THR A 15 -16.90 9.44 -20.27
N TYR A 16 -15.98 9.75 -19.35
CA TYR A 16 -15.46 11.11 -19.18
C TYR A 16 -14.73 11.61 -20.42
N TYR A 17 -13.99 10.72 -21.10
CA TYR A 17 -13.33 11.08 -22.35
C TYR A 17 -14.33 11.43 -23.45
N THR A 18 -15.37 10.60 -23.66
CA THR A 18 -16.40 10.85 -24.66
C THR A 18 -17.20 12.12 -24.39
N MET A 19 -17.41 12.45 -23.11
CA MET A 19 -18.10 13.67 -22.69
C MET A 19 -17.18 14.91 -22.60
N ASN A 20 -15.88 14.74 -22.81
CA ASN A 20 -14.86 15.77 -22.60
C ASN A 20 -14.98 16.45 -21.22
N SER A 21 -15.22 15.66 -20.17
CA SER A 21 -15.59 16.14 -18.82
C SER A 21 -14.85 15.41 -17.72
N LEU A 22 -13.50 15.37 -17.77
CA LEU A 22 -12.70 14.76 -16.71
C LEU A 22 -12.90 15.53 -15.38
N PRO A 23 -13.24 14.85 -14.28
CA PRO A 23 -13.32 15.49 -12.97
C PRO A 23 -11.97 16.10 -12.56
N LYS A 24 -12.02 17.29 -11.98
CA LYS A 24 -10.81 18.01 -11.57
C LYS A 24 -10.06 17.33 -10.43
N THR A 25 -10.80 16.74 -9.49
CA THR A 25 -10.23 16.05 -8.36
C THR A 25 -10.87 14.68 -8.16
N MET A 26 -10.06 13.65 -8.25
CA MET A 26 -10.45 12.25 -8.06
C MET A 26 -9.65 11.64 -6.91
N MET A 27 -10.17 10.59 -6.29
CA MET A 27 -9.45 9.81 -5.31
C MET A 27 -9.50 8.32 -5.66
N PHE A 28 -8.34 7.69 -5.76
CA PHE A 28 -8.17 6.26 -6.00
C PHE A 28 -7.83 5.56 -4.70
N ILE A 29 -8.71 4.68 -4.25
CA ILE A 29 -8.62 3.98 -2.97
C ILE A 29 -8.48 2.49 -3.22
N GLY A 30 -7.51 1.85 -2.57
CA GLY A 30 -7.30 0.41 -2.66
C GLY A 30 -5.94 -0.02 -2.13
N PRO A 31 -5.74 -1.32 -1.91
CA PRO A 31 -4.51 -1.84 -1.31
C PRO A 31 -3.27 -1.49 -2.13
N SER A 32 -2.08 -1.58 -1.50
CA SER A 32 -0.80 -1.40 -2.19
C SER A 32 -0.66 -2.43 -3.32
N GLY A 33 -0.11 -2.00 -4.45
CA GLY A 33 0.09 -2.89 -5.61
C GLY A 33 -1.16 -3.18 -6.46
N CYS A 34 -2.33 -2.58 -6.20
CA CYS A 34 -3.55 -2.81 -7.00
C CYS A 34 -3.62 -1.99 -8.30
N GLY A 35 -2.57 -1.26 -8.68
CA GLY A 35 -2.49 -0.58 -9.98
C GLY A 35 -2.99 0.87 -10.01
N LYS A 36 -3.15 1.55 -8.87
CA LYS A 36 -3.62 2.95 -8.81
C LYS A 36 -2.80 3.90 -9.70
N HIS A 37 -1.46 3.86 -9.58
CA HIS A 37 -0.59 4.67 -10.43
C HIS A 37 -0.65 4.29 -11.91
N LEU A 38 -0.85 3.00 -12.21
CA LEU A 38 -1.02 2.52 -13.60
C LEU A 38 -2.28 3.13 -14.24
N VAL A 39 -3.41 3.11 -13.51
CA VAL A 39 -4.66 3.72 -13.98
C VAL A 39 -4.52 5.25 -14.05
N SER A 40 -3.79 5.88 -13.14
CA SER A 40 -3.51 7.32 -13.22
C SER A 40 -2.72 7.69 -14.48
N LYS A 41 -1.73 6.88 -14.85
CA LYS A 41 -1.00 7.06 -16.14
C LYS A 41 -1.92 6.87 -17.34
N TYR A 42 -2.80 5.88 -17.29
CA TYR A 42 -3.81 5.68 -18.34
C TYR A 42 -4.72 6.90 -18.50
N VAL A 43 -5.15 7.52 -17.40
CA VAL A 43 -5.93 8.78 -17.45
C VAL A 43 -5.12 9.88 -18.12
N ALA A 44 -3.84 10.07 -17.74
CA ALA A 44 -3.00 11.10 -18.35
C ALA A 44 -2.81 10.88 -19.87
N GLU A 45 -2.54 9.65 -20.29
CA GLU A 45 -2.39 9.29 -21.71
C GLU A 45 -3.70 9.53 -22.48
N THR A 46 -4.84 9.10 -21.92
CA THR A 46 -6.16 9.23 -22.56
C THR A 46 -6.54 10.69 -22.80
N PHE A 47 -6.29 11.54 -21.81
CA PHE A 47 -6.63 12.97 -21.86
C PHE A 47 -5.49 13.88 -22.36
N LYS A 48 -4.34 13.29 -22.72
CA LYS A 48 -3.13 13.99 -23.19
C LYS A 48 -2.63 15.03 -22.19
N LEU A 49 -2.61 14.66 -20.91
CA LEU A 49 -2.14 15.50 -19.81
C LEU A 49 -0.66 15.19 -19.53
N ASP A 50 0.10 16.21 -19.15
CA ASP A 50 1.41 16.00 -18.54
C ASP A 50 1.22 15.26 -17.19
N TYR A 51 2.12 14.30 -16.86
CA TYR A 51 1.97 13.42 -15.70
C TYR A 51 3.05 13.71 -14.67
N LYS A 52 2.65 14.05 -13.44
CA LYS A 52 3.55 14.30 -12.32
C LYS A 52 3.12 13.55 -11.08
N GLU A 53 4.05 12.77 -10.49
CA GLU A 53 3.84 12.09 -9.20
C GLU A 53 4.44 12.91 -8.06
N ILE A 54 3.70 13.01 -6.95
CA ILE A 54 4.11 13.69 -5.73
C ILE A 54 4.01 12.68 -4.59
N ASN A 55 5.17 12.19 -4.16
CA ASN A 55 5.30 11.17 -3.11
C ASN A 55 5.83 11.74 -1.79
N GLU A 56 6.29 12.99 -1.79
CA GLU A 56 6.87 13.68 -0.65
C GLU A 56 6.20 15.04 -0.46
N ASP A 57 6.34 15.59 0.74
CA ASP A 57 5.89 16.95 1.01
C ASP A 57 6.72 17.96 0.19
N ILE A 58 6.04 18.88 -0.42
CA ILE A 58 6.64 19.95 -1.22
C ILE A 58 6.46 21.28 -0.53
N SER A 59 7.33 22.25 -0.86
CA SER A 59 7.23 23.58 -0.31
C SER A 59 5.94 24.29 -0.77
N ASN A 60 5.45 25.22 0.04
CA ASN A 60 4.29 26.04 -0.34
C ASN A 60 4.54 26.83 -1.64
N THR A 61 5.79 27.16 -1.96
CA THR A 61 6.16 27.84 -3.21
C THR A 61 5.94 26.93 -4.41
N GLU A 62 6.44 25.68 -4.36
CA GLU A 62 6.23 24.70 -5.42
C GLU A 62 4.75 24.36 -5.58
N LEU A 63 3.99 24.25 -4.48
CA LEU A 63 2.55 24.04 -4.53
C LEU A 63 1.84 25.20 -5.24
N THR A 64 2.29 26.43 -5.01
CA THR A 64 1.77 27.62 -5.68
C THR A 64 2.09 27.57 -7.18
N ASP A 65 3.31 27.20 -7.55
CA ASP A 65 3.71 27.07 -8.97
C ASP A 65 2.86 26.01 -9.69
N TYR A 66 2.52 24.91 -9.03
CA TYR A 66 1.62 23.89 -9.58
C TYR A 66 0.20 24.41 -9.78
N LEU A 67 -0.33 25.23 -8.86
CA LEU A 67 -1.65 25.85 -8.98
C LEU A 67 -1.76 26.77 -10.22
N TYR A 68 -0.68 27.43 -10.58
CA TYR A 68 -0.64 28.37 -11.71
C TYR A 68 -0.07 27.75 -13.01
N SER A 69 0.05 26.43 -13.08
CA SER A 69 0.47 25.76 -14.32
C SER A 69 -0.44 26.14 -15.48
N THR A 70 0.17 26.49 -16.61
CA THR A 70 -0.50 26.77 -17.88
C THR A 70 -0.58 25.53 -18.78
N ILE A 71 0.15 24.47 -18.41
CA ILE A 71 0.17 23.17 -19.12
C ILE A 71 -0.87 22.27 -18.48
N ASP A 72 -1.69 21.63 -19.28
CA ASP A 72 -2.67 20.66 -18.80
C ASP A 72 -1.95 19.47 -18.15
N THR A 73 -1.98 19.43 -16.82
CA THR A 73 -1.17 18.51 -16.00
C THR A 73 -2.04 17.72 -15.06
N LEU A 74 -1.79 16.41 -14.97
CA LEU A 74 -2.33 15.51 -13.96
C LEU A 74 -1.31 15.32 -12.84
N TYR A 75 -1.63 15.81 -11.66
CA TYR A 75 -0.86 15.57 -10.44
C TYR A 75 -1.41 14.35 -9.71
N VAL A 76 -0.53 13.38 -9.43
CA VAL A 76 -0.87 12.17 -8.67
C VAL A 76 -0.18 12.25 -7.31
N ILE A 77 -0.96 12.38 -6.26
CA ILE A 77 -0.50 12.66 -4.90
C ILE A 77 -0.74 11.45 -4.01
N ASN A 78 0.32 10.89 -3.44
CA ASN A 78 0.24 9.74 -2.55
C ASN A 78 0.03 10.19 -1.10
N LEU A 79 -1.22 10.15 -0.63
CA LEU A 79 -1.60 10.59 0.71
C LEU A 79 -1.14 9.64 1.84
N ASN A 80 -0.76 8.41 1.54
CA ASN A 80 -0.34 7.44 2.57
C ASN A 80 0.87 7.91 3.39
N ASN A 81 1.71 8.78 2.79
CA ASN A 81 2.93 9.29 3.40
C ASN A 81 2.75 10.67 4.06
N PHE A 82 1.53 11.22 4.05
CA PHE A 82 1.26 12.59 4.50
C PHE A 82 0.63 12.59 5.89
N THR A 83 1.21 13.38 6.78
CA THR A 83 0.61 13.72 8.08
C THR A 83 -0.64 14.59 7.88
N GLU A 84 -1.50 14.67 8.89
CA GLU A 84 -2.70 15.54 8.84
C GLU A 84 -2.35 17.00 8.52
N LYS A 85 -1.24 17.52 9.07
CA LYS A 85 -0.76 18.88 8.77
C LYS A 85 -0.41 19.05 7.30
N GLN A 86 0.26 18.07 6.70
CA GLN A 86 0.60 18.07 5.29
C GLN A 86 -0.64 17.93 4.42
N GLN A 87 -1.57 17.06 4.77
CA GLN A 87 -2.85 16.97 4.07
C GLN A 87 -3.62 18.30 4.08
N ASN A 88 -3.61 19.02 5.19
CA ASN A 88 -4.24 20.33 5.29
C ASN A 88 -3.61 21.38 4.35
N SER A 89 -2.30 21.35 4.11
CA SER A 89 -1.64 22.28 3.19
C SER A 89 -2.11 22.10 1.73
N TRP A 90 -2.57 20.92 1.37
CA TRP A 90 -3.08 20.58 0.04
C TRP A 90 -4.55 20.95 -0.19
N LEU A 91 -5.31 21.31 0.86
CA LEU A 91 -6.75 21.56 0.73
C LEU A 91 -7.07 22.59 -0.35
N LYS A 92 -6.37 23.73 -0.36
CA LYS A 92 -6.59 24.78 -1.38
C LYS A 92 -6.36 24.27 -2.81
N PHE A 93 -5.33 23.43 -3.00
CA PHE A 93 -5.01 22.84 -4.29
C PHE A 93 -6.09 21.85 -4.76
N ILE A 94 -6.72 21.15 -3.82
CA ILE A 94 -7.77 20.14 -4.07
C ILE A 94 -9.12 20.82 -4.31
N GLU A 95 -9.41 21.91 -3.59
CA GLU A 95 -10.70 22.61 -3.67
C GLU A 95 -10.87 23.39 -4.98
N GLU A 96 -9.86 24.15 -5.36
CA GLU A 96 -9.92 25.07 -6.50
C GLU A 96 -8.72 24.89 -7.44
N PRO A 97 -8.54 23.70 -8.06
CA PRO A 97 -7.47 23.53 -9.03
C PRO A 97 -7.71 24.45 -10.24
N SER A 98 -6.65 25.00 -10.79
CA SER A 98 -6.74 25.86 -11.99
C SER A 98 -7.33 25.07 -13.20
N LYS A 99 -7.67 25.79 -14.26
CA LYS A 99 -8.27 25.17 -15.46
C LYS A 99 -7.40 24.05 -16.07
N SER A 100 -6.08 24.23 -16.02
CA SER A 100 -5.09 23.28 -16.56
C SER A 100 -4.64 22.19 -15.56
N VAL A 101 -5.16 22.22 -14.32
CA VAL A 101 -4.74 21.28 -13.26
C VAL A 101 -5.81 20.22 -13.01
N TYR A 102 -5.39 18.96 -13.00
CA TYR A 102 -6.16 17.81 -12.60
C TYR A 102 -5.45 17.08 -11.48
N VAL A 103 -6.17 16.51 -10.54
CA VAL A 103 -5.61 15.90 -9.35
C VAL A 103 -6.17 14.49 -9.15
N ILE A 104 -5.30 13.50 -8.98
CA ILE A 104 -5.65 12.18 -8.47
C ILE A 104 -4.95 11.99 -7.12
N LEU A 105 -5.73 11.84 -6.06
CA LEU A 105 -5.25 11.46 -4.75
C LEU A 105 -5.22 9.94 -4.66
N VAL A 106 -4.13 9.38 -4.14
CA VAL A 106 -3.95 7.94 -3.97
C VAL A 106 -3.89 7.61 -2.49
N ALA A 107 -4.76 6.69 -2.04
CA ALA A 107 -4.78 6.22 -0.66
C ALA A 107 -4.97 4.70 -0.61
N THR A 108 -4.49 4.06 0.47
CA THR A 108 -4.76 2.63 0.73
C THR A 108 -6.14 2.42 1.33
N SER A 109 -6.62 3.36 2.14
CA SER A 109 -7.95 3.36 2.76
C SER A 109 -8.40 4.80 3.02
N GLU A 110 -9.69 4.99 3.33
CA GLU A 110 -10.22 6.31 3.74
C GLU A 110 -9.79 6.69 5.17
N ALA A 111 -9.43 5.73 6.01
CA ALA A 111 -9.13 5.94 7.44
C ALA A 111 -7.93 6.88 7.70
N GLY A 112 -6.99 6.96 6.77
CA GLY A 112 -5.81 7.85 6.87
C GLY A 112 -5.99 9.20 6.17
N VAL A 113 -7.19 9.51 5.67
CA VAL A 113 -7.46 10.73 4.90
C VAL A 113 -8.40 11.65 5.65
N LEU A 114 -8.10 12.94 5.66
CA LEU A 114 -8.93 13.94 6.33
C LEU A 114 -10.35 13.96 5.72
N PRO A 115 -11.41 14.04 6.55
CA PRO A 115 -12.79 14.16 6.07
C PRO A 115 -13.01 15.35 5.13
N THR A 116 -12.27 16.43 5.33
CA THR A 116 -12.29 17.62 4.48
C THR A 116 -11.85 17.32 3.05
N ILE A 117 -10.86 16.43 2.86
CA ILE A 117 -10.40 15.96 1.54
C ILE A 117 -11.42 14.98 0.94
N LEU A 118 -11.89 14.02 1.75
CA LEU A 118 -12.84 12.99 1.30
C LEU A 118 -14.13 13.58 0.70
N ASN A 119 -14.58 14.72 1.24
CA ASN A 119 -15.80 15.40 0.81
C ASN A 119 -15.62 16.24 -0.48
N ARG A 120 -14.39 16.40 -0.97
CA ARG A 120 -14.06 17.23 -2.15
C ARG A 120 -13.63 16.42 -3.37
N CYS A 121 -13.56 15.11 -3.22
CA CYS A 121 -13.07 14.22 -4.27
C CYS A 121 -14.14 13.25 -4.74
N ILE A 122 -14.15 12.94 -6.02
CA ILE A 122 -14.90 11.79 -6.53
C ILE A 122 -14.09 10.54 -6.24
N LYS A 123 -14.66 9.65 -5.42
CA LYS A 123 -13.97 8.44 -4.93
C LYS A 123 -14.17 7.26 -5.87
N TYR A 124 -13.08 6.53 -6.12
CA TYR A 124 -13.04 5.29 -6.89
C TYR A 124 -12.33 4.22 -6.08
N ASN A 125 -13.09 3.22 -5.64
CA ASN A 125 -12.53 2.06 -4.98
C ASN A 125 -12.05 1.05 -6.02
N PHE A 126 -10.80 0.61 -5.88
CA PHE A 126 -10.23 -0.43 -6.73
C PHE A 126 -10.80 -1.80 -6.33
N GLU A 127 -11.24 -2.54 -7.34
CA GLU A 127 -11.77 -3.89 -7.15
C GLU A 127 -10.63 -4.88 -6.88
N SER A 128 -10.94 -5.93 -6.09
CA SER A 128 -10.02 -7.06 -5.91
C SER A 128 -9.85 -7.83 -7.22
N TYR A 129 -8.67 -8.41 -7.39
CA TYR A 129 -8.33 -9.22 -8.55
C TYR A 129 -8.69 -10.69 -8.32
N THR A 130 -9.09 -11.39 -9.37
CA THR A 130 -9.13 -12.84 -9.37
C THR A 130 -7.72 -13.41 -9.58
N LYS A 131 -7.53 -14.69 -9.22
CA LYS A 131 -6.24 -15.36 -9.42
C LYS A 131 -5.84 -15.36 -10.90
N GLU A 132 -6.79 -15.65 -11.78
CA GLU A 132 -6.58 -15.67 -13.24
C GLU A 132 -6.15 -14.32 -13.78
N GLN A 133 -6.74 -13.22 -13.28
CA GLN A 133 -6.33 -11.87 -13.66
C GLN A 133 -4.89 -11.57 -13.22
N ILE A 134 -4.51 -11.99 -12.01
CA ILE A 134 -3.14 -11.80 -11.53
C ILE A 134 -2.15 -12.63 -12.36
N GLU A 135 -2.46 -13.89 -12.66
CA GLU A 135 -1.64 -14.75 -13.51
C GLU A 135 -1.46 -14.18 -14.92
N GLN A 136 -2.50 -13.57 -15.49
CA GLN A 136 -2.40 -12.83 -16.75
C GLN A 136 -1.49 -11.60 -16.67
N ILE A 137 -1.54 -10.85 -15.55
CA ILE A 137 -0.71 -9.65 -15.34
C ILE A 137 0.75 -10.03 -15.13
N THR A 138 1.01 -11.05 -14.31
CA THR A 138 2.37 -11.47 -13.95
C THR A 138 3.02 -12.36 -14.99
N ASN A 139 2.25 -12.93 -15.93
CA ASN A 139 2.65 -13.98 -16.87
C ASN A 139 3.23 -15.24 -16.18
N ASN A 140 2.83 -15.49 -14.93
CA ASN A 140 3.28 -16.60 -14.12
C ASN A 140 2.11 -17.28 -13.42
N THR A 141 2.23 -18.58 -13.17
CA THR A 141 1.31 -19.30 -12.28
C THR A 141 1.55 -18.84 -10.84
N VAL A 142 0.48 -18.47 -10.14
CA VAL A 142 0.55 -17.97 -8.77
C VAL A 142 0.16 -19.07 -7.79
N ASN A 143 1.00 -19.28 -6.79
CA ASN A 143 0.71 -20.19 -5.68
C ASN A 143 -0.56 -19.75 -4.93
N ASP A 144 -1.44 -20.70 -4.57
CA ASP A 144 -2.71 -20.40 -3.90
C ASP A 144 -2.52 -19.69 -2.54
N LEU A 145 -1.49 -20.05 -1.79
CA LEU A 145 -1.16 -19.40 -0.53
C LEU A 145 -0.66 -17.98 -0.77
N ALA A 146 0.21 -17.77 -1.74
CA ALA A 146 0.69 -16.44 -2.13
C ALA A 146 -0.47 -15.53 -2.58
N PHE A 147 -1.41 -16.07 -3.36
CA PHE A 147 -2.61 -15.33 -3.76
C PHE A 147 -3.48 -14.94 -2.56
N LYS A 148 -3.70 -15.87 -1.60
CA LYS A 148 -4.49 -15.58 -0.39
C LYS A 148 -3.88 -14.51 0.50
N ILE A 149 -2.54 -14.46 0.57
CA ILE A 149 -1.81 -13.50 1.41
C ILE A 149 -1.74 -12.12 0.73
N PHE A 150 -1.27 -12.06 -0.51
CA PHE A 150 -0.87 -10.78 -1.12
C PHE A 150 -1.95 -10.11 -1.96
N GLN A 151 -2.84 -10.86 -2.59
CA GLN A 151 -4.08 -10.43 -3.27
C GLN A 151 -3.96 -9.34 -4.33
N THR A 152 -2.81 -8.77 -4.58
CA THR A 152 -2.61 -7.69 -5.55
C THR A 152 -1.49 -8.00 -6.55
N PRO A 153 -1.65 -7.59 -7.83
CA PRO A 153 -0.66 -7.87 -8.86
C PRO A 153 0.73 -7.31 -8.55
N GLY A 154 0.80 -6.08 -8.02
CA GLY A 154 2.06 -5.41 -7.74
C GLY A 154 2.89 -6.09 -6.66
N LYS A 155 2.26 -6.78 -5.71
CA LYS A 155 2.97 -7.57 -4.68
C LYS A 155 3.48 -8.91 -5.22
N LEU A 156 2.79 -9.48 -6.21
CA LEU A 156 3.10 -10.79 -6.78
C LEU A 156 4.01 -10.70 -8.01
N LEU A 157 4.13 -9.53 -8.63
CA LEU A 157 4.84 -9.37 -9.91
C LEU A 157 6.32 -9.79 -9.86
N ASN A 158 7.00 -9.50 -8.75
CA ASN A 158 8.43 -9.79 -8.57
C ASN A 158 8.68 -10.91 -7.54
N LEU A 159 7.63 -11.60 -7.12
CA LEU A 159 7.74 -12.67 -6.14
C LEU A 159 8.21 -13.96 -6.82
N THR A 160 9.39 -14.42 -6.46
CA THR A 160 9.90 -15.74 -6.86
C THR A 160 9.51 -16.80 -5.82
N ASP A 161 9.46 -18.08 -6.23
CA ASP A 161 9.16 -19.19 -5.27
C ASP A 161 10.14 -19.21 -4.10
N ASN A 162 11.42 -18.92 -4.34
CA ASN A 162 12.42 -18.88 -3.27
C ASN A 162 12.15 -17.72 -2.30
N SER A 163 11.90 -16.50 -2.81
CA SER A 163 11.59 -15.36 -1.95
C SER A 163 10.27 -15.54 -1.20
N PHE A 164 9.28 -16.19 -1.80
CA PHE A 164 8.03 -16.54 -1.14
C PHE A 164 8.26 -17.50 0.02
N ASN A 165 9.01 -18.59 -0.19
CA ASN A 165 9.31 -19.57 0.85
C ASN A 165 10.11 -18.95 1.99
N ASP A 166 11.10 -18.11 1.70
CA ASP A 166 11.88 -17.39 2.71
C ASP A 166 11.00 -16.48 3.59
N ILE A 167 10.05 -15.76 2.98
CA ILE A 167 9.10 -14.90 3.70
C ILE A 167 8.17 -15.73 4.59
N ILE A 168 7.62 -16.83 4.06
CA ILE A 168 6.70 -17.69 4.83
C ILE A 168 7.43 -18.38 5.97
N ASP A 169 8.61 -18.92 5.74
CA ASP A 169 9.42 -19.54 6.79
C ASP A 169 9.73 -18.58 7.93
N LEU A 170 10.04 -17.33 7.59
CA LEU A 170 10.30 -16.31 8.60
C LEU A 170 9.02 -15.93 9.36
N ALA A 171 7.90 -15.76 8.65
CA ALA A 171 6.62 -15.43 9.25
C ALA A 171 6.13 -16.56 10.19
N CYS A 172 6.26 -17.82 9.77
CA CYS A 172 5.97 -18.98 10.63
C CYS A 172 6.85 -18.99 11.90
N LYS A 173 8.16 -18.71 11.76
CA LYS A 173 9.04 -18.62 12.93
C LYS A 173 8.62 -17.55 13.91
N VAL A 174 8.13 -16.42 13.44
CA VAL A 174 7.58 -15.35 14.30
C VAL A 174 6.31 -15.82 14.99
N VAL A 175 5.35 -16.40 14.26
CA VAL A 175 4.06 -16.84 14.82
C VAL A 175 4.24 -18.02 15.80
N ASP A 176 5.08 -19.02 15.46
CA ASP A 176 5.24 -20.23 16.25
C ASP A 176 6.17 -20.06 17.45
N ASN A 177 7.28 -19.34 17.29
CA ASN A 177 8.30 -19.25 18.35
C ASN A 177 7.96 -18.20 19.43
N ILE A 178 7.25 -17.14 19.08
CA ILE A 178 6.80 -16.15 20.07
C ILE A 178 5.79 -16.77 21.02
N SER A 179 4.95 -17.68 20.51
CA SER A 179 3.93 -18.37 21.32
C SER A 179 4.49 -19.49 22.22
N SER A 180 5.67 -20.05 21.90
CA SER A 180 6.17 -21.27 22.56
C SER A 180 7.41 -21.09 23.45
N THR A 181 8.20 -20.04 23.31
CA THR A 181 9.58 -20.04 23.84
C THR A 181 10.10 -18.71 24.33
N GLY A 182 9.54 -17.94 25.15
CA GLY A 182 10.10 -16.77 25.84
C GLY A 182 11.14 -15.90 25.09
N TYR A 183 11.33 -14.67 25.53
CA TYR A 183 12.16 -13.59 24.97
C TYR A 183 13.55 -13.96 24.45
N ALA A 184 14.26 -14.84 25.16
CA ALA A 184 15.62 -15.25 24.78
C ALA A 184 15.65 -15.89 23.37
N ASN A 185 14.59 -16.58 22.97
CA ASN A 185 14.51 -17.23 21.66
C ASN A 185 14.01 -16.30 20.56
N ALA A 186 13.14 -15.33 20.85
CA ALA A 186 12.81 -14.26 19.90
C ALA A 186 14.05 -13.42 19.58
N LEU A 187 14.86 -13.09 20.58
CA LEU A 187 16.15 -12.40 20.40
C LEU A 187 17.18 -13.29 19.69
N VAL A 188 17.21 -14.61 19.98
CA VAL A 188 18.11 -15.56 19.32
C VAL A 188 17.68 -15.86 17.88
N VAL A 189 16.39 -15.93 17.61
CA VAL A 189 15.87 -15.94 16.22
C VAL A 189 16.28 -14.63 15.54
N SER A 190 16.20 -13.53 16.26
CA SER A 190 16.68 -12.24 15.79
C SER A 190 18.21 -12.24 15.55
N THR A 191 19.03 -12.83 16.35
CA THR A 191 20.51 -12.81 16.22
C THR A 191 21.09 -13.96 15.38
N LYS A 192 20.39 -15.10 15.23
CA LYS A 192 20.79 -16.21 14.36
C LYS A 192 20.43 -16.01 12.88
N ILE A 193 19.45 -15.17 12.61
CA ILE A 193 19.20 -14.68 11.28
C ILE A 193 20.24 -13.60 11.05
N ASN A 194 21.17 -13.81 10.11
CA ASN A 194 22.12 -12.77 9.72
C ASN A 194 21.32 -11.61 9.13
N TYR A 195 20.93 -10.65 9.99
CA TYR A 195 20.01 -9.55 9.68
C TYR A 195 20.39 -8.80 8.42
N LYS A 196 21.69 -8.56 8.18
CA LYS A 196 22.15 -7.84 7.00
C LYS A 196 21.76 -8.53 5.70
N ASP A 197 21.80 -9.85 5.65
CA ASP A 197 21.41 -10.60 4.45
C ASP A 197 19.89 -10.70 4.31
N LEU A 198 19.15 -10.79 5.42
CA LEU A 198 17.70 -10.88 5.43
C LEU A 198 17.05 -9.52 5.08
N TYR A 199 17.53 -8.42 5.66
CA TYR A 199 17.02 -7.07 5.41
C TYR A 199 17.20 -6.61 3.97
N ASN A 200 18.25 -7.10 3.30
CA ASN A 200 18.47 -6.79 1.89
C ASN A 200 17.66 -7.68 0.93
N LYS A 201 17.15 -8.81 1.40
CA LYS A 201 16.44 -9.81 0.58
C LYS A 201 14.92 -9.82 0.78
N ILE A 202 14.42 -9.38 1.94
CA ILE A 202 12.99 -9.47 2.27
C ILE A 202 12.31 -8.11 2.12
N ASP A 203 11.22 -8.10 1.39
CA ASP A 203 10.27 -7.00 1.37
C ASP A 203 9.44 -7.02 2.67
N PHE A 204 9.55 -5.97 3.48
CA PHE A 204 8.88 -5.87 4.77
C PHE A 204 7.36 -5.83 4.65
N ASP A 205 6.83 -5.21 3.59
CA ASP A 205 5.39 -5.18 3.36
C ASP A 205 4.87 -6.60 3.14
N LEU A 206 5.59 -7.40 2.36
CA LEU A 206 5.23 -8.80 2.12
C LEU A 206 5.39 -9.66 3.39
N PHE A 207 6.43 -9.41 4.18
CA PHE A 207 6.63 -10.10 5.45
C PHE A 207 5.49 -9.81 6.44
N PHE A 208 5.13 -8.55 6.65
CA PHE A 208 4.03 -8.20 7.54
C PHE A 208 2.68 -8.74 7.05
N ASP A 209 2.42 -8.73 5.74
CA ASP A 209 1.23 -9.37 5.16
C ASP A 209 1.18 -10.88 5.49
N ALA A 210 2.31 -11.56 5.38
CA ALA A 210 2.40 -12.99 5.69
C ALA A 210 2.17 -13.28 7.18
N VAL A 211 2.78 -12.53 8.08
CA VAL A 211 2.55 -12.68 9.53
C VAL A 211 1.11 -12.38 9.90
N GLU A 212 0.55 -11.29 9.38
CA GLU A 212 -0.85 -10.91 9.59
C GLU A 212 -1.81 -12.03 9.18
N TYR A 213 -1.62 -12.58 7.97
CA TYR A 213 -2.43 -13.67 7.46
C TYR A 213 -2.31 -14.93 8.31
N LEU A 214 -1.09 -15.38 8.61
CA LEU A 214 -0.85 -16.59 9.39
C LEU A 214 -1.39 -16.48 10.82
N ALA A 215 -1.20 -15.35 11.48
CA ALA A 215 -1.72 -15.10 12.81
C ALA A 215 -3.26 -15.10 12.83
N LEU A 216 -3.90 -14.49 11.82
CA LEU A 216 -5.36 -14.50 11.69
C LEU A 216 -5.91 -15.92 11.42
N GLU A 217 -5.26 -16.69 10.56
CA GLU A 217 -5.66 -18.09 10.29
C GLU A 217 -5.45 -19.00 11.52
N ALA A 218 -4.37 -18.79 12.28
CA ALA A 218 -4.16 -19.48 13.55
C ALA A 218 -5.27 -19.15 14.56
N TYR A 219 -5.61 -17.87 14.70
CA TYR A 219 -6.70 -17.42 15.56
C TYR A 219 -8.05 -18.04 15.18
N LYS A 220 -8.40 -18.05 13.89
CA LYS A 220 -9.65 -18.65 13.39
C LYS A 220 -9.75 -20.15 13.70
N LYS A 221 -8.63 -20.87 13.70
CA LYS A 221 -8.59 -22.31 13.94
C LYS A 221 -8.63 -22.67 15.41
N THR A 222 -7.96 -21.92 16.27
CA THR A 222 -7.72 -22.30 17.66
C THR A 222 -8.35 -21.35 18.67
N ALA A 223 -8.87 -20.20 18.25
CA ALA A 223 -9.32 -19.09 19.10
C ALA A 223 -8.25 -18.65 20.12
N ASN A 224 -6.97 -18.83 19.80
CA ASN A 224 -5.87 -18.49 20.68
C ASN A 224 -5.68 -16.97 20.73
N GLU A 225 -5.81 -16.37 21.91
CA GLU A 225 -5.65 -14.93 22.14
C GLU A 225 -4.27 -14.41 21.72
N GLN A 226 -3.21 -15.20 21.89
CA GLN A 226 -1.86 -14.83 21.46
C GLN A 226 -1.78 -14.58 19.95
N SER A 227 -2.44 -15.43 19.15
CA SER A 227 -2.50 -15.23 17.69
C SER A 227 -3.23 -13.93 17.33
N PHE A 228 -4.26 -13.56 18.08
CA PHE A 228 -4.96 -12.29 17.88
C PHE A 228 -4.10 -11.08 18.26
N ILE A 229 -3.32 -11.18 19.34
CA ILE A 229 -2.36 -10.15 19.75
C ILE A 229 -1.29 -9.94 18.66
N ILE A 230 -0.73 -11.04 18.12
CA ILE A 230 0.23 -10.98 17.02
C ILE A 230 -0.38 -10.26 15.81
N PHE A 231 -1.58 -10.65 15.40
CA PHE A 231 -2.32 -9.99 14.32
C PHE A 231 -2.46 -8.48 14.55
N LYS A 232 -2.93 -8.08 15.73
CA LYS A 232 -3.16 -6.67 16.08
C LYS A 232 -1.87 -5.83 16.04
N ILE A 233 -0.79 -6.34 16.65
CA ILE A 233 0.49 -5.64 16.68
C ILE A 233 1.10 -5.57 15.28
N THR A 234 1.03 -6.65 14.49
CA THR A 234 1.54 -6.67 13.12
C THR A 234 0.85 -5.60 12.26
N ASN A 235 -0.48 -5.49 12.36
CA ASN A 235 -1.25 -4.47 11.64
C ASN A 235 -0.84 -3.04 12.04
N GLN A 236 -0.57 -2.80 13.32
CA GLN A 236 -0.08 -1.51 13.81
C GLN A 236 1.31 -1.18 13.23
N PHE A 237 2.25 -2.12 13.25
CA PHE A 237 3.59 -1.92 12.71
C PHE A 237 3.61 -1.75 11.19
N LYS A 238 2.74 -2.44 10.47
CA LYS A 238 2.55 -2.27 9.03
C LYS A 238 2.11 -0.83 8.68
N GLN A 239 1.25 -0.21 9.48
CA GLN A 239 0.89 1.20 9.32
C GLN A 239 2.07 2.14 9.57
N TYR A 240 2.91 1.87 10.58
CA TYR A 240 4.13 2.64 10.83
C TYR A 240 5.16 2.49 9.71
N ALA A 241 5.33 1.29 9.16
CA ALA A 241 6.28 1.02 8.08
C ALA A 241 5.97 1.84 6.81
N THR A 242 4.70 2.14 6.56
CA THR A 242 4.27 2.96 5.42
C THR A 242 4.41 4.47 5.65
N GLN A 243 4.46 4.92 6.91
CA GLN A 243 4.42 6.36 7.27
C GLN A 243 5.79 6.98 7.53
N GLN A 244 6.85 6.21 7.78
CA GLN A 244 8.15 6.75 8.20
C GLN A 244 9.30 6.12 7.43
N ARG A 245 10.32 6.93 7.09
CA ARG A 245 11.67 6.48 6.67
C ARG A 245 12.42 5.84 7.84
N LEU A 246 11.83 4.82 8.47
CA LEU A 246 12.47 4.11 9.57
C LEU A 246 13.60 3.23 9.03
N ILE A 247 14.68 3.17 9.79
CA ILE A 247 15.72 2.18 9.57
C ILE A 247 15.09 0.81 9.79
N LYS A 248 15.08 -0.02 8.76
CA LYS A 248 14.41 -1.34 8.74
C LYS A 248 14.78 -2.20 9.95
N GLU A 249 16.04 -2.15 10.37
CA GLU A 249 16.54 -2.86 11.56
C GLU A 249 15.84 -2.42 12.84
N THR A 250 15.69 -1.11 13.04
CA THR A 250 15.03 -0.54 14.22
C THR A 250 13.54 -0.89 14.24
N LEU A 251 12.89 -0.87 13.09
CA LEU A 251 11.48 -1.24 12.95
C LEU A 251 11.25 -2.70 13.37
N MET A 252 12.08 -3.63 12.87
CA MET A 252 11.95 -5.04 13.21
C MET A 252 12.25 -5.30 14.68
N LEU A 253 13.30 -4.67 15.23
CA LEU A 253 13.64 -4.81 16.64
C LEU A 253 12.48 -4.34 17.53
N ASN A 254 11.93 -3.17 17.25
CA ASN A 254 10.78 -2.64 17.98
C ASN A 254 9.54 -3.54 17.83
N TYR A 255 9.30 -4.06 16.64
CA TYR A 255 8.20 -4.99 16.38
C TYR A 255 8.32 -6.25 17.25
N LEU A 256 9.48 -6.92 17.23
CA LEU A 256 9.70 -8.14 17.99
C LEU A 256 9.67 -7.89 19.51
N THR A 257 10.20 -6.77 19.98
CA THR A 257 10.14 -6.37 21.39
C THR A 257 8.71 -6.14 21.85
N THR A 258 7.92 -5.38 21.05
CA THR A 258 6.51 -5.11 21.38
C THR A 258 5.67 -6.39 21.39
N LEU A 259 5.91 -7.31 20.44
CA LEU A 259 5.25 -8.61 20.42
C LEU A 259 5.56 -9.41 21.69
N TRP A 260 6.81 -9.45 22.08
CA TRP A 260 7.23 -10.17 23.26
C TRP A 260 6.61 -9.59 24.55
N GLU A 261 6.66 -8.27 24.74
CA GLU A 261 6.07 -7.61 25.90
C GLU A 261 4.55 -7.86 26.00
N ALA A 262 3.86 -7.93 24.88
CA ALA A 262 2.43 -8.13 24.84
C ALA A 262 1.97 -9.58 25.05
N LEU A 263 2.90 -10.56 24.91
CA LEU A 263 2.62 -11.99 25.04
C LEU A 263 3.05 -12.57 26.40
N GLN A 264 3.59 -11.76 27.30
CA GLN A 264 3.86 -12.08 28.72
C GLN A 264 2.60 -11.97 29.55
#